data_7407aa3ba539c26b5fc9046bceeb1f16
#
_entry.id   7407aa3ba539c26b5fc9046bceeb1f16
#
_cell.length_a   1.000
_cell.length_b   1.000
_cell.length_c   1.000
_cell.angle_alpha   90.00
_cell.angle_beta   90.00
_cell.angle_gamma   90.00
#
_symmetry.space_group_name_H-M   'P 1'
#
loop_
_entity.id
_entity.type
_entity.pdbx_description
1 polymer ?
#
loop_
_entity_poly.entity_id
_entity_poly.type
_entity_poly.pdbx_seq_one_letter_code
_entity_poly.pdbx_strand_id
1 'polypeptide(L)'
;MESGEDGARDHHGELLPVLSQSATKMKFDRLMNTPLPKFGTNYPGSPFFMEIGYFCLRRVNSVIFRNHEISGVENVPRDRGSMCVAWHTNGLLDPISIFLSHPKKFVVGGRHDLVTRPILGFWARKFAVQPVVRKAELLRGGCSEEDANYMNGRSLLNLATGISYGYGCALFPEGTSHSESHLIRLKTGPIRTVLAAAAHAKANDHSIPAIIPIGLHFRTRHLFRTDAWIEYGEPIELPADELPDDLIQTVGKGDWSEPPAKIVNDLRDELRIRLAPMTPNRDTYSEVFSDGVIAHVKNNLSGKPTLTWREEVLAVRELKTNPESEDIKRLATVIGDKLHESRLDGRDINKTCDSLRSFSLPGTFANLLKVVPMLALLPIIAICMGPQIALGRLLGDNTDEGLDARTSYQFLAGMFGSLLWWPIISVILIALYLIFDIDIGFDAIGILGPSIISKLFTTAIIFVTLHIVFYISGIFFALGWDAFSDTARWVRRRKTSKFVATDLKKLKEILN
;
A
#
# COMPACT_ATOMS: atom_id res chain seq x y z
N MET A 1 -6.06 -19.49 -8.75
CA MET A 1 -5.41 -18.90 -9.95
C MET A 1 -3.93 -19.19 -9.76
N GLU A 2 -3.42 -20.11 -10.53
CA GLU A 2 -1.99 -20.37 -10.60
C GLU A 2 -1.34 -19.08 -11.13
N SER A 3 -0.36 -18.56 -10.42
CA SER A 3 0.51 -17.50 -10.94
C SER A 3 1.15 -18.07 -12.20
N GLY A 4 1.03 -17.36 -13.32
CA GLY A 4 1.68 -17.76 -14.57
C GLY A 4 3.19 -17.71 -14.39
N GLU A 5 3.76 -18.74 -13.79
CA GLU A 5 5.18 -18.91 -13.63
C GLU A 5 5.76 -19.31 -14.98
N ASP A 6 6.57 -18.46 -15.56
CA ASP A 6 7.33 -18.79 -16.77
C ASP A 6 8.54 -19.70 -16.50
N GLY A 7 8.71 -20.15 -15.25
CA GLY A 7 9.77 -21.05 -14.79
C GLY A 7 11.17 -20.44 -14.74
N ALA A 8 11.33 -19.16 -15.08
CA ALA A 8 12.64 -18.50 -15.00
C ALA A 8 13.08 -18.35 -13.53
N ARG A 9 14.34 -18.69 -13.26
CA ARG A 9 14.94 -18.64 -11.93
C ARG A 9 16.20 -17.78 -11.93
N ASP A 10 16.49 -17.18 -10.79
CA ASP A 10 17.75 -16.48 -10.58
C ASP A 10 18.89 -17.47 -10.26
N HIS A 11 20.10 -16.94 -10.06
CA HIS A 11 21.29 -17.75 -9.74
C HIS A 11 21.24 -18.40 -8.34
N HIS A 12 20.25 -18.10 -7.51
CA HIS A 12 19.97 -18.76 -6.24
C HIS A 12 18.83 -19.77 -6.34
N GLY A 13 18.27 -19.97 -7.55
CA GLY A 13 17.14 -20.87 -7.76
C GLY A 13 15.78 -20.27 -7.41
N GLU A 14 15.69 -18.99 -7.03
CA GLU A 14 14.43 -18.31 -6.74
C GLU A 14 13.67 -18.01 -8.05
N LEU A 15 12.36 -18.28 -8.04
CA LEU A 15 11.48 -17.94 -9.18
C LEU A 15 11.47 -16.42 -9.42
N LEU A 16 11.66 -16.03 -10.66
CA LEU A 16 11.59 -14.64 -11.07
C LEU A 16 10.13 -14.25 -11.33
N PRO A 17 9.68 -13.06 -10.88
CA PRO A 17 8.33 -12.61 -11.13
C PRO A 17 8.05 -12.50 -12.64
N VAL A 18 6.81 -12.75 -13.04
CA VAL A 18 6.34 -12.49 -14.40
C VAL A 18 6.42 -11.00 -14.69
N LEU A 19 6.94 -10.64 -15.86
CA LEU A 19 7.04 -9.23 -16.27
C LEU A 19 5.78 -8.82 -17.02
N SER A 20 5.29 -7.63 -16.71
CA SER A 20 4.28 -6.99 -17.57
C SER A 20 4.88 -6.70 -18.95
N GLN A 21 4.04 -6.70 -19.97
CA GLN A 21 4.47 -6.45 -21.36
C GLN A 21 5.27 -5.14 -21.52
N SER A 22 5.00 -4.12 -20.69
CA SER A 22 5.76 -2.86 -20.70
C SER A 22 7.14 -2.97 -20.05
N ALA A 23 7.36 -3.96 -19.18
CA ALA A 23 8.62 -4.19 -18.48
C ALA A 23 9.57 -5.14 -19.24
N THR A 24 9.10 -5.83 -20.29
CA THR A 24 9.91 -6.78 -21.06
C THR A 24 11.04 -6.13 -21.86
N LYS A 25 10.97 -4.83 -22.16
CA LYS A 25 12.00 -4.09 -22.91
C LYS A 25 12.25 -2.72 -22.32
N MET A 26 13.47 -2.46 -21.89
CA MET A 26 13.92 -1.16 -21.42
C MET A 26 14.02 -0.15 -22.58
N LYS A 27 13.49 1.06 -22.37
CA LYS A 27 13.58 2.19 -23.32
C LYS A 27 14.65 3.16 -22.83
N PHE A 28 15.91 2.78 -22.98
CA PHE A 28 17.07 3.47 -22.40
C PHE A 28 17.06 4.98 -22.67
N ASP A 29 16.94 5.42 -23.92
CA ASP A 29 16.94 6.85 -24.30
C ASP A 29 15.85 7.66 -23.58
N ARG A 30 14.65 7.05 -23.38
CA ARG A 30 13.57 7.72 -22.66
C ARG A 30 13.85 7.82 -21.17
N LEU A 31 14.52 6.83 -20.61
CA LEU A 31 14.88 6.81 -19.18
C LEU A 31 15.99 7.78 -18.87
N MET A 32 16.94 8.00 -19.79
CA MET A 32 17.98 9.01 -19.67
C MET A 32 17.44 10.43 -19.54
N ASN A 33 16.28 10.70 -20.16
CA ASN A 33 15.58 11.98 -20.06
C ASN A 33 14.66 12.11 -18.82
N THR A 34 14.75 11.18 -17.86
CA THR A 34 13.99 11.29 -16.61
C THR A 34 14.51 12.46 -15.78
N PRO A 35 13.62 13.38 -15.30
CA PRO A 35 14.03 14.50 -14.47
C PRO A 35 14.74 14.03 -13.21
N LEU A 36 15.84 14.73 -12.86
CA LEU A 36 16.54 14.52 -11.60
C LEU A 36 15.73 15.14 -10.45
N PRO A 37 15.82 14.56 -9.23
CA PRO A 37 15.26 15.18 -8.05
C PRO A 37 15.92 16.53 -7.77
N LYS A 38 15.14 17.45 -7.20
CA LYS A 38 15.66 18.74 -6.72
C LYS A 38 16.07 18.59 -5.26
N PHE A 39 17.34 18.79 -4.99
CA PHE A 39 17.87 18.71 -3.64
C PHE A 39 17.86 20.09 -2.95
N GLY A 40 17.87 20.12 -1.61
CA GLY A 40 17.85 21.36 -0.83
C GLY A 40 16.54 22.16 -0.92
N THR A 41 15.45 21.57 -1.37
CA THR A 41 14.11 22.17 -1.46
C THR A 41 13.10 21.34 -0.66
N ASN A 42 11.86 21.87 -0.50
CA ASN A 42 10.80 21.11 0.18
C ASN A 42 10.21 19.96 -0.67
N TYR A 43 10.49 19.92 -1.98
CA TYR A 43 9.91 18.98 -2.93
C TYR A 43 10.96 18.46 -3.91
N PRO A 44 11.22 17.17 -3.97
CA PRO A 44 12.16 16.60 -4.94
C PRO A 44 11.66 16.70 -6.39
N GLY A 45 10.36 16.81 -6.61
CA GLY A 45 9.73 16.99 -7.91
C GLY A 45 9.08 18.35 -8.09
N SER A 46 8.02 18.41 -8.91
CA SER A 46 7.23 19.63 -9.08
C SER A 46 6.31 19.89 -7.89
N PRO A 47 6.46 20.99 -7.12
CA PRO A 47 5.64 21.25 -5.94
C PRO A 47 4.13 21.17 -6.22
N PHE A 48 3.66 21.84 -7.27
CA PHE A 48 2.25 21.87 -7.67
C PHE A 48 1.69 20.46 -7.94
N PHE A 49 2.38 19.68 -8.79
CA PHE A 49 1.90 18.33 -9.13
C PHE A 49 2.06 17.35 -7.95
N MET A 50 3.07 17.51 -7.12
CA MET A 50 3.23 16.69 -5.93
C MET A 50 2.11 16.94 -4.93
N GLU A 51 1.72 18.19 -4.65
CA GLU A 51 0.61 18.48 -3.75
C GLU A 51 -0.73 17.95 -4.30
N ILE A 52 -1.03 18.13 -5.59
CA ILE A 52 -2.21 17.54 -6.23
C ILE A 52 -2.17 16.02 -6.08
N GLY A 53 -1.03 15.38 -6.41
CA GLY A 53 -0.88 13.93 -6.30
C GLY A 53 -1.07 13.44 -4.86
N TYR A 54 -0.44 14.06 -3.87
CA TYR A 54 -0.65 13.71 -2.47
C TYR A 54 -2.10 13.92 -2.02
N PHE A 55 -2.75 14.99 -2.46
CA PHE A 55 -4.17 15.22 -2.18
C PHE A 55 -5.03 14.07 -2.74
N CYS A 56 -4.86 13.72 -4.01
CA CYS A 56 -5.61 12.64 -4.65
C CYS A 56 -5.33 11.28 -3.98
N LEU A 57 -4.06 10.97 -3.71
CA LEU A 57 -3.67 9.74 -3.03
C LEU A 57 -4.32 9.62 -1.65
N ARG A 58 -4.33 10.70 -0.85
CA ARG A 58 -5.00 10.72 0.46
C ARG A 58 -6.50 10.49 0.35
N ARG A 59 -7.18 11.08 -0.67
CA ARG A 59 -8.62 10.89 -0.88
C ARG A 59 -8.96 9.45 -1.26
N VAL A 60 -8.20 8.84 -2.16
CA VAL A 60 -8.39 7.43 -2.52
C VAL A 60 -8.07 6.52 -1.32
N ASN A 61 -6.98 6.78 -0.59
CA ASN A 61 -6.59 6.02 0.59
C ASN A 61 -7.69 6.02 1.67
N SER A 62 -8.35 7.15 1.91
CA SER A 62 -9.45 7.27 2.89
C SER A 62 -10.69 6.45 2.53
N VAL A 63 -10.85 6.08 1.27
CA VAL A 63 -11.96 5.24 0.78
C VAL A 63 -11.56 3.77 0.68
N ILE A 64 -10.31 3.47 0.38
CA ILE A 64 -9.81 2.09 0.19
C ILE A 64 -9.80 1.30 1.49
N PHE A 65 -9.42 1.92 2.60
CA PHE A 65 -9.39 1.26 3.91
C PHE A 65 -10.66 1.54 4.72
N ARG A 66 -11.08 0.53 5.47
CA ARG A 66 -12.15 0.68 6.46
C ARG A 66 -11.64 1.35 7.72
N ASN A 67 -10.54 0.83 8.24
CA ASN A 67 -9.76 1.41 9.33
C ASN A 67 -8.31 1.49 8.88
N HIS A 68 -7.66 2.60 9.20
CA HIS A 68 -6.26 2.84 8.86
C HIS A 68 -5.57 3.43 10.08
N GLU A 69 -4.75 2.62 10.76
CA GLU A 69 -3.99 3.02 11.93
C GLU A 69 -2.52 3.24 11.55
N ILE A 70 -1.86 4.16 12.25
CA ILE A 70 -0.43 4.46 12.09
C ILE A 70 0.16 4.58 13.50
N SER A 71 1.33 4.00 13.72
CA SER A 71 2.04 4.12 14.99
C SER A 71 3.56 4.17 14.78
N GLY A 72 4.28 4.70 15.77
CA GLY A 72 5.74 4.80 15.74
C GLY A 72 6.27 5.88 14.80
N VAL A 73 5.44 6.80 14.28
CA VAL A 73 5.89 7.91 13.41
C VAL A 73 6.89 8.83 14.11
N GLU A 74 6.83 8.88 15.43
CA GLU A 74 7.80 9.56 16.30
C GLU A 74 9.22 9.00 16.20
N ASN A 75 9.38 7.74 15.78
CA ASN A 75 10.67 7.08 15.54
C ASN A 75 11.35 7.60 14.25
N VAL A 76 10.60 8.28 13.37
CA VAL A 76 11.18 8.84 12.15
C VAL A 76 11.93 10.14 12.46
N PRO A 77 13.26 10.18 12.25
CA PRO A 77 14.06 11.38 12.49
C PRO A 77 13.57 12.55 11.66
N ARG A 78 13.38 13.73 12.28
CA ARG A 78 12.90 14.93 11.60
C ARG A 78 14.02 15.81 11.06
N ASP A 79 15.20 15.68 11.60
CA ASP A 79 16.42 16.47 11.31
C ASP A 79 17.27 15.90 10.17
N ARG A 80 17.06 14.63 9.80
CA ARG A 80 17.86 13.90 8.82
C ARG A 80 17.00 13.01 7.93
N GLY A 81 17.52 12.55 6.81
CA GLY A 81 16.81 11.64 5.89
C GLY A 81 16.60 10.23 6.45
N SER A 82 15.74 9.49 5.80
CA SER A 82 15.41 8.13 6.21
C SER A 82 15.18 7.19 5.02
N MET A 83 15.73 5.98 5.12
CA MET A 83 15.41 4.86 4.24
C MET A 83 14.37 3.98 4.92
N CYS A 84 13.13 4.06 4.49
CA CYS A 84 12.05 3.18 4.93
C CYS A 84 12.16 1.84 4.22
N VAL A 85 12.18 0.76 4.98
CA VAL A 85 12.33 -0.60 4.45
C VAL A 85 11.21 -1.46 4.99
N ALA A 86 10.46 -2.10 4.11
CA ALA A 86 9.27 -2.86 4.45
C ALA A 86 9.20 -4.21 3.72
N TRP A 87 8.41 -5.11 4.26
CA TRP A 87 7.91 -6.30 3.60
C TRP A 87 6.98 -5.93 2.45
N HIS A 88 7.08 -6.62 1.29
CA HIS A 88 6.40 -6.20 0.07
C HIS A 88 5.33 -7.19 -0.40
N THR A 89 4.08 -6.89 -0.14
CA THR A 89 2.94 -7.80 -0.43
C THR A 89 1.84 -7.21 -1.30
N ASN A 90 1.84 -5.91 -1.52
CA ASN A 90 0.76 -5.19 -2.23
C ASN A 90 1.28 -4.19 -3.26
N GLY A 91 2.17 -4.58 -4.14
CA GLY A 91 2.60 -3.78 -5.27
C GLY A 91 2.70 -2.27 -5.00
N LEU A 92 1.81 -1.47 -5.60
CA LEU A 92 1.81 -0.01 -5.45
C LEU A 92 1.22 0.48 -4.11
N LEU A 93 0.35 -0.30 -3.47
CA LEU A 93 -0.32 0.15 -2.24
C LEU A 93 0.65 0.23 -1.05
N ASP A 94 1.65 -0.64 -1.00
CA ASP A 94 2.68 -0.63 0.05
C ASP A 94 3.47 0.69 0.07
N PRO A 95 4.13 1.13 -1.03
CA PRO A 95 4.84 2.41 -1.03
C PRO A 95 3.91 3.60 -0.81
N ILE A 96 2.67 3.60 -1.32
CA ILE A 96 1.72 4.69 -1.11
C ILE A 96 1.37 4.80 0.38
N SER A 97 1.16 3.69 1.07
CA SER A 97 0.85 3.69 2.51
C SER A 97 1.98 4.33 3.32
N ILE A 98 3.24 4.04 2.98
CA ILE A 98 4.41 4.67 3.60
C ILE A 98 4.45 6.17 3.25
N PHE A 99 4.30 6.54 1.96
CA PHE A 99 4.37 7.95 1.53
C PHE A 99 3.33 8.85 2.22
N LEU A 100 2.12 8.32 2.46
CA LEU A 100 1.04 9.09 3.04
C LEU A 100 1.12 9.21 4.56
N SER A 101 1.79 8.27 5.23
CA SER A 101 1.96 8.23 6.69
C SER A 101 3.25 8.88 7.17
N HIS A 102 4.27 8.98 6.30
CA HIS A 102 5.58 9.53 6.67
C HIS A 102 5.55 11.07 6.77
N PRO A 103 6.29 11.67 7.74
CA PRO A 103 6.28 13.11 7.97
C PRO A 103 7.00 13.94 6.90
N LYS A 104 7.85 13.30 6.06
CA LYS A 104 8.66 13.99 5.03
C LYS A 104 8.22 13.59 3.62
N LYS A 105 8.57 14.44 2.63
CA LYS A 105 8.43 14.09 1.21
C LYS A 105 9.51 13.07 0.81
N PHE A 106 9.23 12.34 -0.26
CA PHE A 106 10.06 11.22 -0.70
C PHE A 106 10.78 11.51 -2.01
N VAL A 107 12.05 11.08 -2.08
CA VAL A 107 12.67 10.69 -3.34
C VAL A 107 12.24 9.26 -3.66
N VAL A 108 11.80 9.01 -4.89
CA VAL A 108 11.11 7.77 -5.26
C VAL A 108 11.90 6.99 -6.28
N GLY A 109 12.24 5.76 -5.96
CA GLY A 109 12.68 4.75 -6.93
C GLY A 109 11.48 3.93 -7.41
N GLY A 110 11.41 3.66 -8.70
CA GLY A 110 10.33 2.87 -9.26
C GLY A 110 10.75 2.05 -10.47
N ARG A 111 9.97 1.05 -10.83
CA ARG A 111 10.21 0.23 -12.03
C ARG A 111 10.39 1.13 -13.25
N HIS A 112 11.36 0.82 -14.10
CA HIS A 112 11.69 1.62 -15.27
C HIS A 112 10.49 1.82 -16.22
N ASP A 113 9.59 0.83 -16.34
CA ASP A 113 8.41 0.92 -17.20
C ASP A 113 7.37 1.94 -16.70
N LEU A 114 7.27 2.16 -15.39
CA LEU A 114 6.33 3.14 -14.81
C LEU A 114 6.60 4.56 -15.32
N VAL A 115 7.88 4.92 -15.51
CA VAL A 115 8.29 6.24 -15.98
C VAL A 115 7.99 6.46 -17.48
N THR A 116 7.85 5.37 -18.22
CA THR A 116 7.64 5.41 -19.70
C THR A 116 6.19 5.20 -20.12
N ARG A 117 5.28 4.80 -19.22
CA ARG A 117 3.84 4.66 -19.50
C ARG A 117 3.18 6.04 -19.74
N PRO A 118 2.14 6.15 -20.58
CA PRO A 118 1.56 7.45 -20.93
C PRO A 118 1.09 8.28 -19.74
N ILE A 119 0.12 7.81 -19.00
CA ILE A 119 -0.49 8.56 -17.87
C ILE A 119 0.40 8.48 -16.64
N LEU A 120 0.77 7.26 -16.24
CA LEU A 120 1.56 7.04 -15.03
C LEU A 120 2.96 7.66 -15.14
N GLY A 121 3.58 7.58 -16.33
CA GLY A 121 4.87 8.22 -16.60
C GLY A 121 4.84 9.74 -16.58
N PHE A 122 3.72 10.38 -16.91
CA PHE A 122 3.57 11.82 -16.71
C PHE A 122 3.71 12.16 -15.22
N TRP A 123 2.96 11.48 -14.37
CA TRP A 123 3.03 11.70 -12.90
C TRP A 123 4.39 11.29 -12.34
N ALA A 124 4.93 10.14 -12.76
CA ALA A 124 6.26 9.69 -12.33
C ALA A 124 7.35 10.74 -12.61
N ARG A 125 7.34 11.36 -13.78
CA ARG A 125 8.29 12.45 -14.11
C ARG A 125 8.04 13.71 -13.28
N LYS A 126 6.77 14.04 -12.96
CA LYS A 126 6.45 15.21 -12.09
C LYS A 126 6.88 15.00 -10.63
N PHE A 127 6.93 13.75 -10.19
CA PHE A 127 7.47 13.34 -8.89
C PHE A 127 8.98 13.09 -8.91
N ALA A 128 9.64 13.24 -10.06
CA ALA A 128 11.06 12.92 -10.26
C ALA A 128 11.42 11.47 -9.89
N VAL A 129 10.52 10.52 -10.18
CA VAL A 129 10.74 9.08 -9.92
C VAL A 129 11.96 8.61 -10.69
N GLN A 130 12.92 8.00 -9.98
CA GLN A 130 14.13 7.47 -10.58
C GLN A 130 13.89 6.01 -11.05
N PRO A 131 14.20 5.68 -12.31
CA PRO A 131 13.95 4.35 -12.86
C PRO A 131 14.94 3.33 -12.30
N VAL A 132 14.42 2.20 -11.80
CA VAL A 132 15.20 1.07 -11.34
C VAL A 132 14.92 -0.13 -12.26
N VAL A 133 15.99 -0.77 -12.73
CA VAL A 133 15.96 -2.00 -13.53
C VAL A 133 16.15 -3.18 -12.58
N ARG A 134 15.17 -4.07 -12.53
CA ARG A 134 15.24 -5.26 -11.67
C ARG A 134 16.04 -6.37 -12.35
N LYS A 135 16.60 -7.26 -11.56
CA LYS A 135 17.34 -8.42 -12.06
C LYS A 135 16.49 -9.30 -12.99
N ALA A 136 15.17 -9.36 -12.76
CA ALA A 136 14.24 -10.09 -13.61
C ALA A 136 14.19 -9.57 -15.05
N GLU A 137 14.24 -8.24 -15.26
CA GLU A 137 14.29 -7.64 -16.60
C GLU A 137 15.60 -8.00 -17.32
N LEU A 138 16.73 -7.94 -16.59
CA LEU A 138 18.05 -8.30 -17.13
C LEU A 138 18.10 -9.77 -17.55
N LEU A 139 17.74 -10.68 -16.66
CA LEU A 139 17.80 -12.13 -16.90
C LEU A 139 16.88 -12.61 -18.05
N ARG A 140 15.83 -11.84 -18.34
CA ARG A 140 14.93 -12.11 -19.47
C ARG A 140 15.33 -11.38 -20.76
N GLY A 141 16.52 -10.78 -20.81
CA GLY A 141 17.05 -10.11 -22.00
C GLY A 141 16.36 -8.78 -22.34
N GLY A 142 15.71 -8.14 -21.36
CA GLY A 142 15.03 -6.85 -21.54
C GLY A 142 15.97 -5.66 -21.75
N CYS A 143 17.24 -5.79 -21.37
CA CYS A 143 18.30 -4.79 -21.54
C CYS A 143 19.69 -5.44 -21.45
N SER A 144 20.74 -4.72 -21.84
CA SER A 144 22.13 -5.12 -21.61
C SER A 144 22.48 -4.98 -20.12
N GLU A 145 23.48 -5.72 -19.66
CA GLU A 145 24.00 -5.61 -18.28
C GLU A 145 24.63 -4.24 -18.04
N GLU A 146 25.32 -3.70 -19.02
CA GLU A 146 25.96 -2.37 -18.99
C GLU A 146 24.91 -1.28 -18.80
N ASP A 147 23.85 -1.26 -19.62
CA ASP A 147 22.76 -0.30 -19.51
C ASP A 147 22.01 -0.39 -18.18
N ALA A 148 21.77 -1.63 -17.67
CA ALA A 148 21.12 -1.86 -16.39
C ALA A 148 21.98 -1.34 -15.23
N ASN A 149 23.27 -1.63 -15.23
CA ASN A 149 24.20 -1.18 -14.21
C ASN A 149 24.36 0.34 -14.22
N TYR A 150 24.50 0.94 -15.38
CA TYR A 150 24.58 2.40 -15.52
C TYR A 150 23.29 3.08 -15.00
N MET A 151 22.12 2.61 -15.44
CA MET A 151 20.84 3.17 -15.02
C MET A 151 20.60 3.01 -13.51
N ASN A 152 20.92 1.85 -12.96
CA ASN A 152 20.79 1.59 -11.54
C ASN A 152 21.75 2.45 -10.72
N GLY A 153 23.03 2.53 -11.10
CA GLY A 153 24.01 3.39 -10.44
C GLY A 153 23.56 4.84 -10.39
N ARG A 154 23.14 5.40 -11.53
CA ARG A 154 22.58 6.76 -11.61
C ARG A 154 21.35 6.94 -10.71
N SER A 155 20.43 6.00 -10.73
CA SER A 155 19.19 6.11 -9.94
C SER A 155 19.44 5.97 -8.45
N LEU A 156 20.25 5.02 -8.03
CA LEU A 156 20.60 4.82 -6.62
C LEU A 156 21.37 6.00 -6.05
N LEU A 157 22.28 6.62 -6.85
CA LEU A 157 22.98 7.82 -6.46
C LEU A 157 22.02 9.00 -6.23
N ASN A 158 21.04 9.21 -7.14
CA ASN A 158 20.04 10.27 -6.97
C ASN A 158 19.15 10.05 -5.75
N LEU A 159 18.79 8.80 -5.45
CA LEU A 159 18.05 8.46 -4.22
C LEU A 159 18.93 8.71 -2.99
N ALA A 160 20.20 8.28 -3.01
CA ALA A 160 21.14 8.50 -1.91
C ALA A 160 21.36 9.98 -1.62
N THR A 161 21.59 10.78 -2.67
CA THR A 161 21.70 12.24 -2.54
C THR A 161 20.45 12.85 -1.91
N GLY A 162 19.26 12.46 -2.39
CA GLY A 162 18.00 12.96 -1.82
C GLY A 162 17.83 12.61 -0.34
N ILE A 163 18.17 11.39 0.06
CA ILE A 163 18.17 10.97 1.47
C ILE A 163 19.13 11.81 2.29
N SER A 164 20.36 12.04 1.79
CA SER A 164 21.34 12.91 2.44
C SER A 164 20.82 14.34 2.66
N TYR A 165 20.03 14.87 1.73
CA TYR A 165 19.36 16.18 1.88
C TYR A 165 18.11 16.15 2.77
N GLY A 166 17.83 15.05 3.46
CA GLY A 166 16.77 14.95 4.46
C GLY A 166 15.43 14.42 3.96
N TYR A 167 15.30 13.99 2.70
CA TYR A 167 14.07 13.35 2.23
C TYR A 167 13.91 11.92 2.78
N GLY A 168 12.67 11.42 2.77
CA GLY A 168 12.41 10.00 2.90
C GLY A 168 12.66 9.27 1.57
N CYS A 169 12.95 7.98 1.68
CA CYS A 169 12.95 7.05 0.55
C CYS A 169 12.32 5.74 1.02
N ALA A 170 11.60 5.04 0.17
CA ALA A 170 11.11 3.70 0.47
C ALA A 170 11.59 2.74 -0.61
N LEU A 171 12.30 1.69 -0.19
CA LEU A 171 12.71 0.60 -1.04
C LEU A 171 12.43 -0.75 -0.35
N PHE A 172 11.98 -1.71 -1.13
CA PHE A 172 11.62 -3.03 -0.65
C PHE A 172 12.80 -4.00 -0.90
N PRO A 173 13.41 -4.56 0.16
CA PRO A 173 14.63 -5.36 0.03
C PRO A 173 14.38 -6.70 -0.65
N GLU A 174 13.14 -7.14 -0.74
CA GLU A 174 12.77 -8.38 -1.44
C GLU A 174 12.86 -8.23 -2.96
N GLY A 175 12.77 -6.99 -3.46
CA GLY A 175 12.93 -6.64 -4.87
C GLY A 175 11.76 -7.03 -5.76
N THR A 176 10.71 -7.61 -5.19
CA THR A 176 9.43 -7.93 -5.83
C THR A 176 8.34 -8.00 -4.77
N SER A 177 7.09 -7.74 -5.14
CA SER A 177 5.94 -8.10 -4.33
C SER A 177 5.66 -9.60 -4.44
N HIS A 178 5.17 -10.21 -3.36
CA HIS A 178 4.94 -11.65 -3.29
C HIS A 178 3.79 -12.02 -2.37
N SER A 179 3.44 -13.31 -2.35
CA SER A 179 2.32 -13.87 -1.58
C SER A 179 2.76 -14.78 -0.44
N GLU A 180 4.06 -14.81 -0.12
CA GLU A 180 4.55 -15.64 0.99
C GLU A 180 4.11 -15.08 2.34
N SER A 181 4.00 -15.95 3.34
CA SER A 181 3.66 -15.61 4.73
C SER A 181 4.86 -15.25 5.60
N HIS A 182 6.05 -15.18 5.01
CA HIS A 182 7.33 -14.88 5.65
C HIS A 182 8.19 -13.99 4.76
N LEU A 183 9.24 -13.40 5.37
CA LEU A 183 10.24 -12.66 4.61
C LEU A 183 11.00 -13.60 3.68
N ILE A 184 10.98 -13.30 2.40
CA ILE A 184 11.86 -13.92 1.44
C ILE A 184 13.29 -13.35 1.57
N ARG A 185 14.19 -13.75 0.69
CA ARG A 185 15.57 -13.30 0.72
C ARG A 185 15.66 -11.78 0.53
N LEU A 186 16.34 -11.11 1.48
CA LEU A 186 16.60 -9.68 1.39
C LEU A 186 17.77 -9.37 0.45
N LYS A 187 17.52 -8.54 -0.55
CA LYS A 187 18.51 -7.96 -1.47
C LYS A 187 19.12 -6.71 -0.86
N THR A 188 20.34 -6.41 -1.24
CA THR A 188 21.16 -5.36 -0.62
C THR A 188 20.93 -3.94 -1.18
N GLY A 189 20.11 -3.78 -2.20
CA GLY A 189 19.86 -2.49 -2.87
C GLY A 189 19.52 -1.34 -1.92
N PRO A 190 18.54 -1.46 -1.02
CA PRO A 190 18.19 -0.41 -0.07
C PRO A 190 19.36 -0.04 0.86
N ILE A 191 20.11 -1.05 1.32
CA ILE A 191 21.24 -0.85 2.25
C ILE A 191 22.39 -0.15 1.54
N ARG A 192 22.72 -0.56 0.33
CA ARG A 192 23.74 0.11 -0.49
C ARG A 192 23.38 1.56 -0.76
N THR A 193 22.10 1.83 -1.05
CA THR A 193 21.60 3.20 -1.26
C THR A 193 21.75 4.06 -0.02
N VAL A 194 21.38 3.58 1.15
CA VAL A 194 21.45 4.38 2.38
C VAL A 194 22.87 4.54 2.89
N LEU A 195 23.78 3.58 2.67
CA LEU A 195 25.20 3.75 2.97
C LEU A 195 25.86 4.78 2.02
N ALA A 196 25.49 4.79 0.74
CA ALA A 196 25.90 5.85 -0.17
C ALA A 196 25.33 7.22 0.27
N ALA A 197 24.08 7.25 0.80
CA ALA A 197 23.52 8.46 1.37
C ALA A 197 24.30 8.95 2.61
N ALA A 198 24.76 8.04 3.46
CA ALA A 198 25.62 8.37 4.60
C ALA A 198 27.00 8.90 4.14
N ALA A 199 27.59 8.29 3.12
CA ALA A 199 28.85 8.76 2.51
C ALA A 199 28.69 10.18 1.93
N HIS A 200 27.58 10.42 1.18
CA HIS A 200 27.26 11.74 0.63
C HIS A 200 27.01 12.77 1.75
N ALA A 201 26.29 12.37 2.82
CA ALA A 201 26.04 13.22 3.96
C ALA A 201 27.35 13.65 4.64
N LYS A 202 28.25 12.70 4.87
CA LYS A 202 29.58 12.95 5.48
C LYS A 202 30.46 13.87 4.61
N ALA A 203 30.40 13.72 3.27
CA ALA A 203 31.13 14.57 2.34
C ALA A 203 30.62 16.02 2.27
N ASN A 204 29.37 16.28 2.67
CA ASN A 204 28.68 17.57 2.55
C ASN A 204 28.22 18.15 3.91
N ASP A 205 28.75 17.64 5.01
CA ASP A 205 28.39 18.06 6.38
C ASP A 205 26.88 18.03 6.68
N HIS A 206 26.17 17.04 6.11
CA HIS A 206 24.78 16.78 6.41
C HIS A 206 24.64 15.76 7.56
N SER A 207 23.48 15.74 8.22
CA SER A 207 23.16 14.72 9.23
C SER A 207 23.08 13.33 8.60
N ILE A 208 23.70 12.33 9.26
CA ILE A 208 23.72 10.94 8.79
C ILE A 208 22.31 10.37 8.81
N PRO A 209 21.80 9.82 7.69
CA PRO A 209 20.46 9.23 7.63
C PRO A 209 20.34 7.92 8.43
N ALA A 210 19.12 7.44 8.63
CA ALA A 210 18.85 6.17 9.30
C ALA A 210 17.99 5.22 8.43
N ILE A 211 18.04 3.92 8.73
CA ILE A 211 17.09 2.93 8.20
C ILE A 211 15.90 2.84 9.15
N ILE A 212 14.68 2.90 8.62
CA ILE A 212 13.46 2.73 9.39
C ILE A 212 12.75 1.45 8.92
N PRO A 213 12.73 0.39 9.74
CA PRO A 213 11.92 -0.78 9.45
C PRO A 213 10.43 -0.45 9.52
N ILE A 214 9.64 -0.89 8.54
CA ILE A 214 8.21 -0.61 8.46
C ILE A 214 7.42 -1.92 8.43
N GLY A 215 6.48 -2.07 9.35
CA GLY A 215 5.45 -3.11 9.31
C GLY A 215 4.24 -2.65 8.51
N LEU A 216 3.91 -3.38 7.46
CA LEU A 216 2.73 -3.17 6.64
C LEU A 216 1.73 -4.29 6.91
N HIS A 217 0.72 -3.99 7.72
CA HIS A 217 -0.24 -4.99 8.18
C HIS A 217 -1.60 -4.75 7.52
N PHE A 218 -1.97 -5.57 6.54
CA PHE A 218 -3.28 -5.56 5.90
C PHE A 218 -4.05 -6.82 6.30
N ARG A 219 -5.24 -6.69 6.87
CA ARG A 219 -6.04 -7.84 7.30
C ARG A 219 -6.36 -8.79 6.13
N THR A 220 -6.78 -8.23 5.01
CA THR A 220 -7.00 -8.98 3.76
C THR A 220 -6.55 -8.10 2.60
N ARG A 221 -5.27 -8.21 2.25
CA ARG A 221 -4.56 -7.30 1.36
C ARG A 221 -5.18 -7.06 -0.02
N HIS A 222 -5.94 -8.03 -0.54
CA HIS A 222 -6.55 -7.98 -1.88
C HIS A 222 -8.01 -7.53 -1.90
N LEU A 223 -8.57 -7.14 -0.75
CA LEU A 223 -9.96 -6.71 -0.66
C LEU A 223 -10.08 -5.21 -0.46
N PHE A 224 -11.08 -4.63 -1.13
CA PHE A 224 -11.54 -3.28 -0.88
C PHE A 224 -12.15 -3.16 0.53
N ARG A 225 -11.91 -2.07 1.22
CA ARG A 225 -12.36 -1.80 2.59
C ARG A 225 -11.77 -2.78 3.63
N THR A 226 -10.51 -3.15 3.45
CA THR A 226 -9.76 -3.90 4.48
C THR A 226 -9.29 -2.98 5.62
N ASP A 227 -8.93 -3.57 6.76
CA ASP A 227 -8.24 -2.85 7.83
C ASP A 227 -6.73 -2.84 7.52
N ALA A 228 -6.07 -1.70 7.79
CA ALA A 228 -4.64 -1.52 7.63
C ALA A 228 -4.02 -0.91 8.89
N TRP A 229 -2.83 -1.36 9.23
CA TRP A 229 -1.98 -0.76 10.25
C TRP A 229 -0.56 -0.61 9.72
N ILE A 230 -0.02 0.60 9.78
CA ILE A 230 1.35 0.94 9.40
C ILE A 230 2.15 1.19 10.67
N GLU A 231 3.20 0.41 10.86
CA GLU A 231 4.04 0.42 12.05
C GLU A 231 5.45 0.91 11.68
N TYR A 232 5.88 2.00 12.30
CA TYR A 232 7.25 2.49 12.19
C TYR A 232 8.08 1.95 13.35
N GLY A 233 9.09 1.12 13.03
CA GLY A 233 10.02 0.58 14.02
C GLY A 233 11.09 1.60 14.44
N GLU A 234 11.88 1.22 15.45
CA GLU A 234 13.03 2.00 15.90
C GLU A 234 14.06 2.15 14.78
N PRO A 235 14.69 3.31 14.64
CA PRO A 235 15.71 3.54 13.62
C PRO A 235 16.92 2.62 13.83
N ILE A 236 17.47 2.14 12.72
CA ILE A 236 18.77 1.48 12.68
C ILE A 236 19.77 2.55 12.26
N GLU A 237 20.71 2.85 13.15
CA GLU A 237 21.78 3.83 12.92
C GLU A 237 22.84 3.24 11.97
N LEU A 238 23.44 4.10 11.17
CA LEU A 238 24.44 3.68 10.19
C LEU A 238 25.85 3.83 10.75
N PRO A 239 26.77 2.88 10.51
CA PRO A 239 28.17 2.96 10.93
C PRO A 239 28.97 3.91 10.02
N ALA A 240 28.61 5.21 10.04
CA ALA A 240 29.19 6.20 9.14
C ALA A 240 30.70 6.38 9.33
N ASP A 241 31.21 6.12 10.53
CA ASP A 241 32.66 6.23 10.83
C ASP A 241 33.47 5.06 10.26
N GLU A 242 32.81 3.96 9.90
CA GLU A 242 33.46 2.80 9.27
C GLU A 242 33.48 2.92 7.73
N LEU A 243 32.87 3.99 7.15
CA LEU A 243 32.85 4.17 5.70
C LEU A 243 34.23 4.60 5.19
N PRO A 244 34.76 3.96 4.12
CA PRO A 244 36.04 4.30 3.54
C PRO A 244 36.05 5.72 2.93
N ASP A 245 37.20 6.40 3.01
CA ASP A 245 37.36 7.76 2.50
C ASP A 245 37.19 7.84 0.98
N ASP A 246 37.58 6.82 0.24
CA ASP A 246 37.40 6.74 -1.22
C ASP A 246 35.91 6.69 -1.60
N LEU A 247 35.10 5.94 -0.85
CA LEU A 247 33.64 5.94 -1.02
C LEU A 247 33.06 7.34 -0.75
N ILE A 248 33.46 7.97 0.36
CA ILE A 248 32.97 9.31 0.73
C ILE A 248 33.32 10.32 -0.35
N GLN A 249 34.56 10.31 -0.84
CA GLN A 249 35.03 11.25 -1.87
C GLN A 249 34.32 11.00 -3.21
N THR A 250 34.18 9.74 -3.64
CA THR A 250 33.55 9.39 -4.92
C THR A 250 32.07 9.77 -4.94
N VAL A 251 31.33 9.35 -3.92
CA VAL A 251 29.89 9.66 -3.82
C VAL A 251 29.66 11.17 -3.60
N GLY A 252 30.55 11.83 -2.84
CA GLY A 252 30.51 13.29 -2.64
C GLY A 252 30.71 14.10 -3.92
N LYS A 253 31.46 13.57 -4.89
CA LYS A 253 31.62 14.15 -6.24
C LYS A 253 30.46 13.89 -7.19
N GLY A 254 29.50 13.07 -6.80
CA GLY A 254 28.33 12.74 -7.61
C GLY A 254 28.50 11.48 -8.49
N ASP A 255 29.44 10.60 -8.16
CA ASP A 255 29.66 9.33 -8.83
C ASP A 255 29.23 8.16 -7.94
N TRP A 256 28.64 7.13 -8.56
CA TRP A 256 28.27 5.92 -7.83
C TRP A 256 29.49 5.08 -7.50
N SER A 257 29.59 4.70 -6.22
CA SER A 257 30.56 3.71 -5.74
C SER A 257 29.88 2.70 -4.82
N GLU A 258 30.35 1.47 -4.85
CA GLU A 258 29.78 0.37 -4.05
C GLU A 258 30.26 0.45 -2.61
N PRO A 259 29.37 0.47 -1.61
CA PRO A 259 29.74 0.37 -0.22
C PRO A 259 30.37 -0.99 0.11
N PRO A 260 31.21 -1.08 1.17
CA PRO A 260 31.89 -2.30 1.57
C PRO A 260 30.92 -3.46 1.83
N ALA A 261 31.16 -4.60 1.22
CA ALA A 261 30.28 -5.76 1.29
C ALA A 261 30.05 -6.26 2.73
N LYS A 262 31.04 -6.14 3.63
CA LYS A 262 30.90 -6.53 5.03
C LYS A 262 29.83 -5.67 5.73
N ILE A 263 29.94 -4.35 5.66
CA ILE A 263 28.97 -3.41 6.29
C ILE A 263 27.56 -3.62 5.71
N VAL A 264 27.48 -3.83 4.39
CA VAL A 264 26.21 -4.11 3.71
C VAL A 264 25.55 -5.39 4.23
N ASN A 265 26.31 -6.46 4.43
CA ASN A 265 25.79 -7.74 4.92
C ASN A 265 25.40 -7.66 6.39
N ASP A 266 26.21 -7.02 7.23
CA ASP A 266 25.94 -6.87 8.67
C ASP A 266 24.62 -6.09 8.87
N LEU A 267 24.43 -4.97 8.16
CA LEU A 267 23.18 -4.20 8.21
C LEU A 267 21.97 -4.95 7.61
N ARG A 268 22.17 -5.77 6.57
CA ARG A 268 21.09 -6.62 6.03
C ARG A 268 20.62 -7.62 7.09
N ASP A 269 21.53 -8.23 7.81
CA ASP A 269 21.21 -9.23 8.82
C ASP A 269 20.55 -8.58 10.04
N GLU A 270 20.99 -7.40 10.46
CA GLU A 270 20.31 -6.58 11.47
C GLU A 270 18.90 -6.19 11.01
N LEU A 271 18.76 -5.69 9.78
CA LEU A 271 17.45 -5.33 9.22
C LEU A 271 16.50 -6.53 9.23
N ARG A 272 16.98 -7.73 8.86
CA ARG A 272 16.18 -8.96 8.91
C ARG A 272 15.66 -9.25 10.32
N ILE A 273 16.50 -9.11 11.33
CA ILE A 273 16.13 -9.30 12.73
C ILE A 273 15.05 -8.30 13.16
N ARG A 274 15.18 -7.03 12.76
CA ARG A 274 14.21 -5.98 13.10
C ARG A 274 12.89 -6.10 12.33
N LEU A 275 12.94 -6.55 11.08
CA LEU A 275 11.78 -6.60 10.20
C LEU A 275 10.94 -7.88 10.38
N ALA A 276 11.57 -9.03 10.71
CA ALA A 276 10.87 -10.29 10.87
C ALA A 276 9.70 -10.26 11.88
N PRO A 277 9.84 -9.64 13.08
CA PRO A 277 8.70 -9.50 14.01
C PRO A 277 7.57 -8.63 13.49
N MET A 278 7.83 -7.77 12.50
CA MET A 278 6.85 -6.88 11.89
C MET A 278 6.12 -7.53 10.70
N THR A 279 6.24 -8.84 10.53
CA THR A 279 5.58 -9.63 9.48
C THR A 279 4.90 -10.85 10.12
N PRO A 280 4.01 -11.55 9.40
CA PRO A 280 3.44 -12.81 9.89
C PRO A 280 4.52 -13.85 10.21
N ASN A 281 5.59 -13.92 9.42
CA ASN A 281 6.76 -14.78 9.62
C ASN A 281 6.40 -16.22 10.04
N ARG A 282 5.55 -16.86 9.25
CA ARG A 282 5.12 -18.25 9.36
C ARG A 282 5.36 -18.96 8.03
N ASP A 283 5.56 -20.27 8.06
CA ASP A 283 5.81 -21.04 6.84
C ASP A 283 4.58 -21.09 5.93
N THR A 284 3.37 -21.06 6.51
CA THR A 284 2.13 -21.14 5.76
C THR A 284 1.09 -20.13 6.26
N TYR A 285 0.14 -19.76 5.39
CA TYR A 285 -1.00 -18.94 5.80
C TYR A 285 -1.95 -19.66 6.75
N SER A 286 -2.04 -21.01 6.70
CA SER A 286 -2.82 -21.79 7.69
C SER A 286 -2.32 -21.58 9.11
N GLU A 287 -0.99 -21.46 9.31
CA GLU A 287 -0.43 -21.10 10.61
C GLU A 287 -0.77 -19.65 11.01
N VAL A 288 -0.78 -18.72 10.07
CA VAL A 288 -1.20 -17.33 10.34
C VAL A 288 -2.66 -17.28 10.78
N PHE A 289 -3.54 -18.07 10.15
CA PHE A 289 -4.96 -18.15 10.54
C PHE A 289 -5.12 -18.82 11.91
N SER A 290 -4.35 -19.85 12.18
CA SER A 290 -4.26 -20.52 13.49
C SER A 290 -3.91 -19.53 14.60
N ASP A 291 -2.83 -18.77 14.42
CA ASP A 291 -2.39 -17.74 15.38
C ASP A 291 -3.49 -16.72 15.65
N GLY A 292 -4.20 -16.25 14.60
CA GLY A 292 -5.33 -15.35 14.74
C GLY A 292 -6.48 -15.92 15.58
N VAL A 293 -6.82 -17.21 15.39
CA VAL A 293 -7.83 -17.92 16.18
C VAL A 293 -7.40 -18.00 17.65
N ILE A 294 -6.17 -18.44 17.92
CA ILE A 294 -5.63 -18.56 19.28
C ILE A 294 -5.64 -17.20 19.97
N ALA A 295 -5.15 -16.15 19.32
CA ALA A 295 -5.12 -14.79 19.87
C ALA A 295 -6.51 -14.32 20.28
N HIS A 296 -7.52 -14.50 19.42
CA HIS A 296 -8.89 -14.11 19.73
C HIS A 296 -9.51 -14.92 20.87
N VAL A 297 -9.27 -16.23 20.91
CA VAL A 297 -9.79 -17.07 21.99
C VAL A 297 -9.15 -16.70 23.33
N LYS A 298 -7.82 -16.60 23.41
CA LYS A 298 -7.10 -16.22 24.65
C LYS A 298 -7.54 -14.85 25.16
N ASN A 299 -7.62 -13.86 24.28
CA ASN A 299 -8.00 -12.50 24.67
C ASN A 299 -9.48 -12.42 25.12
N ASN A 300 -10.37 -13.16 24.50
CA ASN A 300 -11.76 -13.24 24.94
C ASN A 300 -11.89 -13.92 26.32
N LEU A 301 -11.14 -15.01 26.57
CA LEU A 301 -11.12 -15.72 27.83
C LEU A 301 -10.53 -14.87 28.96
N SER A 302 -9.50 -14.07 28.67
CA SER A 302 -8.92 -13.14 29.66
C SER A 302 -9.74 -11.86 29.87
N GLY A 303 -10.92 -11.72 29.22
CA GLY A 303 -11.77 -10.54 29.33
C GLY A 303 -11.25 -9.30 28.59
N LYS A 304 -10.24 -9.44 27.75
CA LYS A 304 -9.62 -8.35 26.95
C LYS A 304 -9.78 -8.62 25.45
N PRO A 305 -11.01 -8.58 24.90
CA PRO A 305 -11.23 -8.90 23.49
C PRO A 305 -10.48 -7.91 22.58
N THR A 306 -9.84 -8.41 21.55
CA THR A 306 -9.23 -7.59 20.49
C THR A 306 -10.31 -6.83 19.71
N LEU A 307 -10.21 -5.51 19.65
CA LEU A 307 -11.17 -4.63 18.99
C LEU A 307 -10.65 -4.11 17.64
N THR A 308 -9.34 -3.93 17.53
CA THR A 308 -8.69 -3.38 16.33
C THR A 308 -7.78 -4.40 15.65
N TRP A 309 -7.44 -4.13 14.40
CA TRP A 309 -6.47 -4.96 13.67
C TRP A 309 -5.07 -4.91 14.30
N ARG A 310 -4.68 -3.73 14.76
CA ARG A 310 -3.41 -3.54 15.48
C ARG A 310 -3.33 -4.46 16.73
N GLU A 311 -4.36 -4.45 17.55
CA GLU A 311 -4.40 -5.30 18.76
C GLU A 311 -4.32 -6.79 18.42
N GLU A 312 -4.96 -7.23 17.32
CA GLU A 312 -4.88 -8.61 16.86
C GLU A 312 -3.45 -8.96 16.43
N VAL A 313 -2.81 -8.12 15.63
CA VAL A 313 -1.41 -8.35 15.19
C VAL A 313 -0.45 -8.38 16.39
N LEU A 314 -0.63 -7.50 17.37
CA LEU A 314 0.20 -7.49 18.58
C LEU A 314 -0.03 -8.76 19.43
N ALA A 315 -1.27 -9.21 19.57
CA ALA A 315 -1.59 -10.46 20.28
C ALA A 315 -0.98 -11.68 19.58
N VAL A 316 -1.05 -11.73 18.24
CA VAL A 316 -0.39 -12.78 17.44
C VAL A 316 1.13 -12.73 17.62
N ARG A 317 1.73 -11.53 17.66
CA ARG A 317 3.17 -11.35 17.90
C ARG A 317 3.59 -11.91 19.28
N GLU A 318 2.77 -11.71 20.31
CA GLU A 318 3.02 -12.26 21.65
C GLU A 318 3.02 -13.79 21.65
N LEU A 319 2.15 -14.45 20.88
CA LEU A 319 2.13 -15.91 20.74
C LEU A 319 3.43 -16.49 20.16
N LYS A 320 4.20 -15.71 19.39
CA LYS A 320 5.47 -16.16 18.84
C LYS A 320 6.56 -16.26 19.90
N THR A 321 6.51 -15.43 20.94
CA THR A 321 7.44 -15.46 22.06
C THR A 321 7.07 -16.55 23.07
N ASN A 322 5.78 -16.90 23.15
CA ASN A 322 5.24 -17.92 24.04
C ASN A 322 4.37 -18.90 23.23
N PRO A 323 4.99 -19.82 22.47
CA PRO A 323 4.27 -20.72 21.58
C PRO A 323 3.38 -21.71 22.34
N GLU A 324 2.19 -21.95 21.82
CA GLU A 324 1.25 -22.95 22.34
C GLU A 324 1.66 -24.38 21.97
N SER A 325 1.05 -25.35 22.67
CA SER A 325 1.26 -26.76 22.37
C SER A 325 0.81 -27.14 20.94
N GLU A 326 1.40 -28.18 20.39
CA GLU A 326 1.09 -28.64 19.03
C GLU A 326 -0.39 -29.07 18.87
N ASP A 327 -1.03 -29.57 19.94
CA ASP A 327 -2.44 -29.94 19.90
C ASP A 327 -3.34 -28.70 19.77
N ILE A 328 -3.01 -27.61 20.49
CA ILE A 328 -3.70 -26.31 20.37
C ILE A 328 -3.54 -25.78 18.97
N LYS A 329 -2.32 -25.74 18.43
CA LYS A 329 -2.04 -25.27 17.07
C LYS A 329 -2.81 -26.06 16.03
N ARG A 330 -2.75 -27.40 16.09
CA ARG A 330 -3.47 -28.27 15.15
C ARG A 330 -4.99 -28.00 15.15
N LEU A 331 -5.59 -27.88 16.33
CA LEU A 331 -7.02 -27.60 16.46
C LEU A 331 -7.36 -26.18 15.94
N ALA A 332 -6.56 -25.20 16.28
CA ALA A 332 -6.73 -23.82 15.82
C ALA A 332 -6.53 -23.69 14.29
N THR A 333 -5.63 -24.47 13.68
CA THR A 333 -5.44 -24.53 12.22
C THR A 333 -6.71 -25.02 11.54
N VAL A 334 -7.31 -26.11 12.01
CA VAL A 334 -8.58 -26.63 11.45
C VAL A 334 -9.69 -25.58 11.54
N ILE A 335 -9.78 -24.84 12.64
CA ILE A 335 -10.77 -23.76 12.81
C ILE A 335 -10.43 -22.60 11.88
N GLY A 336 -9.17 -22.16 11.83
CA GLY A 336 -8.68 -21.05 11.04
C GLY A 336 -8.93 -21.25 9.54
N ASP A 337 -8.61 -22.42 9.02
CA ASP A 337 -8.82 -22.77 7.60
C ASP A 337 -10.31 -22.76 7.24
N LYS A 338 -11.19 -23.35 8.07
CA LYS A 338 -12.63 -23.31 7.86
C LYS A 338 -13.21 -21.89 7.90
N LEU A 339 -12.70 -21.04 8.80
CA LEU A 339 -13.07 -19.62 8.85
C LEU A 339 -12.61 -18.90 7.57
N HIS A 340 -11.37 -19.11 7.16
CA HIS A 340 -10.81 -18.48 5.96
C HIS A 340 -11.55 -18.89 4.68
N GLU A 341 -11.83 -20.17 4.47
CA GLU A 341 -12.66 -20.68 3.37
C GLU A 341 -14.02 -19.99 3.30
N SER A 342 -14.58 -19.67 4.46
CA SER A 342 -15.86 -18.94 4.58
C SER A 342 -15.70 -17.42 4.52
N ARG A 343 -14.49 -16.89 4.26
CA ARG A 343 -14.13 -15.45 4.33
C ARG A 343 -14.48 -14.84 5.70
N LEU A 344 -14.21 -15.58 6.74
CA LEU A 344 -14.32 -15.21 8.14
C LEU A 344 -12.92 -15.27 8.78
N ASP A 345 -12.78 -14.76 10.00
CA ASP A 345 -11.54 -14.77 10.78
C ASP A 345 -11.83 -14.77 12.29
N GLY A 346 -10.80 -14.65 13.12
CA GLY A 346 -10.91 -14.67 14.57
C GLY A 346 -11.91 -13.65 15.15
N ARG A 347 -12.12 -12.50 14.49
CA ARG A 347 -13.13 -11.51 14.89
C ARG A 347 -14.55 -12.05 14.94
N ASP A 348 -14.82 -13.12 14.21
CA ASP A 348 -16.16 -13.70 14.11
C ASP A 348 -16.48 -14.65 15.27
N ILE A 349 -15.48 -15.02 16.08
CA ILE A 349 -15.65 -15.83 17.30
C ILE A 349 -16.40 -15.00 18.35
N ASN A 350 -17.40 -15.59 19.00
CA ASN A 350 -18.14 -14.91 20.06
C ASN A 350 -17.31 -14.74 21.34
N LYS A 351 -17.78 -13.92 22.26
CA LYS A 351 -17.07 -13.62 23.50
C LYS A 351 -16.91 -14.84 24.43
N THR A 352 -17.80 -15.81 24.32
CA THR A 352 -17.77 -17.05 25.12
C THR A 352 -16.90 -18.14 24.50
N CYS A 353 -16.35 -17.91 23.30
CA CYS A 353 -15.48 -18.84 22.55
C CYS A 353 -16.09 -20.22 22.31
N ASP A 354 -17.42 -20.33 22.21
CA ASP A 354 -18.13 -21.59 21.97
C ASP A 354 -18.84 -21.65 20.61
N SER A 355 -18.90 -20.52 19.91
CA SER A 355 -19.53 -20.39 18.60
C SER A 355 -19.10 -19.11 17.88
N LEU A 356 -19.70 -18.83 16.72
CA LEU A 356 -19.52 -17.55 16.05
C LEU A 356 -20.54 -16.51 16.51
N ARG A 357 -20.18 -15.23 16.39
CA ARG A 357 -21.04 -14.10 16.81
C ARG A 357 -22.41 -14.17 16.13
N SER A 358 -23.45 -14.03 16.93
CA SER A 358 -24.83 -14.01 16.48
C SER A 358 -25.23 -12.64 15.93
N PHE A 359 -26.45 -12.56 15.47
CA PHE A 359 -27.10 -11.33 15.02
C PHE A 359 -27.21 -10.29 16.16
N SER A 360 -27.06 -9.03 15.81
CA SER A 360 -27.20 -7.90 16.74
C SER A 360 -28.17 -6.86 16.16
N LEU A 361 -29.26 -6.60 16.86
CA LEU A 361 -30.24 -5.56 16.45
C LEU A 361 -29.60 -4.16 16.32
N PRO A 362 -28.78 -3.68 17.29
CA PRO A 362 -28.11 -2.39 17.14
C PRO A 362 -27.17 -2.35 15.93
N GLY A 363 -26.44 -3.43 15.67
CA GLY A 363 -25.55 -3.53 14.49
C GLY A 363 -26.33 -3.49 13.19
N THR A 364 -27.49 -4.12 13.12
CA THR A 364 -28.37 -4.09 11.93
C THR A 364 -28.90 -2.70 11.67
N PHE A 365 -29.34 -2.01 12.73
CA PHE A 365 -29.82 -0.62 12.60
C PHE A 365 -28.69 0.31 12.12
N ALA A 366 -27.49 0.18 12.68
CA ALA A 366 -26.32 0.94 12.23
C ALA A 366 -25.98 0.66 10.77
N ASN A 367 -26.10 -0.60 10.32
CA ASN A 367 -25.91 -0.95 8.90
C ASN A 367 -26.99 -0.35 7.99
N LEU A 368 -28.25 -0.36 8.44
CA LEU A 368 -29.34 0.26 7.68
C LEU A 368 -29.09 1.77 7.49
N LEU A 369 -28.65 2.48 8.51
CA LEU A 369 -28.29 3.91 8.41
C LEU A 369 -27.19 4.18 7.36
N LYS A 370 -26.31 3.22 7.10
CA LYS A 370 -25.25 3.33 6.07
C LYS A 370 -25.77 2.96 4.67
N VAL A 371 -26.66 1.97 4.58
CA VAL A 371 -27.17 1.46 3.30
C VAL A 371 -28.19 2.42 2.68
N VAL A 372 -29.07 3.02 3.46
CA VAL A 372 -30.11 3.93 2.95
C VAL A 372 -29.54 5.09 2.13
N PRO A 373 -28.55 5.88 2.63
CA PRO A 373 -27.95 6.94 1.82
C PRO A 373 -27.25 6.42 0.56
N MET A 374 -26.58 5.26 0.64
CA MET A 374 -25.94 4.63 -0.52
C MET A 374 -26.99 4.30 -1.59
N LEU A 375 -28.13 3.72 -1.21
CA LEU A 375 -29.20 3.39 -2.16
C LEU A 375 -29.85 4.64 -2.75
N ALA A 376 -30.06 5.69 -1.96
CA ALA A 376 -30.59 6.96 -2.44
C ALA A 376 -29.65 7.62 -3.48
N LEU A 377 -28.34 7.49 -3.30
CA LEU A 377 -27.33 8.02 -4.21
C LEU A 377 -26.91 7.02 -5.31
N LEU A 378 -27.52 5.84 -5.38
CA LEU A 378 -27.09 4.77 -6.29
C LEU A 378 -27.02 5.20 -7.78
N PRO A 379 -27.94 5.99 -8.35
CA PRO A 379 -27.80 6.49 -9.72
C PRO A 379 -26.56 7.35 -9.92
N ILE A 380 -26.27 8.24 -8.97
CA ILE A 380 -25.09 9.10 -9.00
C ILE A 380 -23.82 8.27 -8.86
N ILE A 381 -23.80 7.31 -7.91
CA ILE A 381 -22.69 6.37 -7.70
C ILE A 381 -22.43 5.57 -8.98
N ALA A 382 -23.47 5.05 -9.64
CA ALA A 382 -23.33 4.29 -10.87
C ALA A 382 -22.69 5.14 -11.99
N ILE A 383 -23.06 6.39 -12.12
CA ILE A 383 -22.52 7.31 -13.13
C ILE A 383 -21.08 7.72 -12.81
N CYS A 384 -20.80 8.15 -11.57
CA CYS A 384 -19.50 8.71 -11.23
C CYS A 384 -18.45 7.66 -10.86
N MET A 385 -18.84 6.49 -10.34
CA MET A 385 -17.91 5.45 -9.87
C MET A 385 -18.02 4.12 -10.64
N GLY A 386 -19.13 3.86 -11.29
CA GLY A 386 -19.36 2.60 -12.02
C GLY A 386 -18.25 2.26 -13.01
N PRO A 387 -17.84 3.17 -13.92
CA PRO A 387 -16.75 2.91 -14.85
C PRO A 387 -15.40 2.64 -14.17
N GLN A 388 -15.11 3.32 -13.06
CA GLN A 388 -13.87 3.12 -12.29
C GLN A 388 -13.85 1.75 -11.60
N ILE A 389 -14.96 1.35 -11.01
CA ILE A 389 -15.10 0.03 -10.37
C ILE A 389 -14.99 -1.07 -11.41
N ALA A 390 -15.65 -0.92 -12.56
CA ALA A 390 -15.57 -1.86 -13.67
C ALA A 390 -14.14 -1.98 -14.20
N LEU A 391 -13.47 -0.83 -14.44
CA LEU A 391 -12.08 -0.81 -14.92
C LEU A 391 -11.11 -1.42 -13.90
N GLY A 392 -11.26 -1.08 -12.61
CA GLY A 392 -10.42 -1.61 -11.55
C GLY A 392 -10.55 -3.13 -11.38
N ARG A 393 -11.77 -3.66 -11.56
CA ARG A 393 -12.01 -5.11 -11.59
C ARG A 393 -11.45 -5.75 -12.85
N LEU A 394 -11.76 -5.19 -14.04
CA LEU A 394 -11.31 -5.74 -15.30
C LEU A 394 -9.78 -5.85 -15.36
N LEU A 395 -9.06 -4.80 -14.96
CA LEU A 395 -7.60 -4.80 -14.95
C LEU A 395 -7.03 -5.63 -13.80
N GLY A 396 -7.62 -5.56 -12.62
CA GLY A 396 -7.12 -6.25 -11.43
C GLY A 396 -7.38 -7.76 -11.44
N ASP A 397 -8.50 -8.22 -12.02
CA ASP A 397 -8.85 -9.64 -12.07
C ASP A 397 -8.21 -10.37 -13.27
N ASN A 398 -7.75 -9.62 -14.29
CA ASN A 398 -7.08 -10.16 -15.49
C ASN A 398 -5.58 -9.81 -15.56
N THR A 399 -4.96 -9.41 -14.45
CA THR A 399 -3.53 -9.13 -14.45
C THR A 399 -2.72 -10.41 -14.34
N ASP A 400 -1.65 -10.50 -15.14
CA ASP A 400 -0.65 -11.58 -15.06
C ASP A 400 0.32 -11.37 -13.88
N GLU A 401 0.30 -10.19 -13.24
CA GLU A 401 1.22 -9.81 -12.17
C GLU A 401 0.85 -10.43 -10.79
N GLY A 402 -0.23 -11.20 -10.69
CA GLY A 402 -0.63 -11.89 -9.47
C GLY A 402 -1.59 -11.10 -8.55
N LEU A 403 -1.93 -11.71 -7.41
CA LEU A 403 -2.92 -11.18 -6.46
C LEU A 403 -2.45 -9.88 -5.77
N ASP A 404 -1.15 -9.71 -5.61
CA ASP A 404 -0.49 -8.54 -5.01
C ASP A 404 -0.62 -7.27 -5.88
N ALA A 405 -0.81 -7.41 -7.20
CA ALA A 405 -1.05 -6.28 -8.09
C ALA A 405 -2.53 -5.83 -8.14
N ARG A 406 -3.47 -6.68 -7.74
CA ARG A 406 -4.92 -6.44 -7.87
C ARG A 406 -5.37 -5.12 -7.25
N THR A 407 -4.99 -4.87 -6.00
CA THR A 407 -5.34 -3.63 -5.29
C THR A 407 -4.67 -2.40 -5.90
N SER A 408 -3.50 -2.56 -6.50
CA SER A 408 -2.82 -1.49 -7.24
C SER A 408 -3.66 -1.00 -8.42
N TYR A 409 -4.25 -1.90 -9.20
CA TYR A 409 -5.13 -1.54 -10.31
C TYR A 409 -6.43 -0.90 -9.82
N GLN A 410 -7.02 -1.40 -8.73
CA GLN A 410 -8.21 -0.79 -8.12
C GLN A 410 -7.91 0.63 -7.60
N PHE A 411 -6.77 0.81 -6.96
CA PHE A 411 -6.32 2.12 -6.47
C PHE A 411 -6.11 3.12 -7.63
N LEU A 412 -5.40 2.69 -8.68
CA LEU A 412 -5.14 3.53 -9.86
C LEU A 412 -6.42 3.84 -10.62
N ALA A 413 -7.34 2.89 -10.75
CA ALA A 413 -8.65 3.13 -11.37
C ALA A 413 -9.47 4.13 -10.58
N GLY A 414 -9.48 4.06 -9.24
CA GLY A 414 -10.10 5.06 -8.37
C GLY A 414 -9.49 6.45 -8.54
N MET A 415 -8.16 6.55 -8.51
CA MET A 415 -7.44 7.81 -8.62
C MET A 415 -7.60 8.46 -10.01
N PHE A 416 -7.25 7.73 -11.07
CA PHE A 416 -7.32 8.28 -12.43
C PHE A 416 -8.76 8.41 -12.94
N GLY A 417 -9.66 7.56 -12.46
CA GLY A 417 -11.08 7.71 -12.70
C GLY A 417 -11.62 9.02 -12.12
N SER A 418 -11.26 9.36 -10.89
CA SER A 418 -11.64 10.64 -10.30
C SER A 418 -11.03 11.83 -11.05
N LEU A 419 -9.77 11.74 -11.47
CA LEU A 419 -9.07 12.82 -12.17
C LEU A 419 -9.51 13.02 -13.63
N LEU A 420 -9.93 11.95 -14.31
CA LEU A 420 -10.25 11.99 -15.74
C LEU A 420 -11.75 11.87 -16.00
N TRP A 421 -12.41 10.90 -15.37
CA TRP A 421 -13.81 10.61 -15.62
C TRP A 421 -14.75 11.65 -14.99
N TRP A 422 -14.47 12.12 -13.77
CA TRP A 422 -15.34 13.13 -13.14
C TRP A 422 -15.41 14.44 -13.90
N PRO A 423 -14.31 15.06 -14.38
CA PRO A 423 -14.38 16.20 -15.27
C PRO A 423 -15.17 15.92 -16.55
N ILE A 424 -14.95 14.78 -17.19
CA ILE A 424 -15.66 14.41 -18.44
C ILE A 424 -17.16 14.31 -18.20
N ILE A 425 -17.59 13.54 -17.20
CA ILE A 425 -19.02 13.39 -16.91
C ILE A 425 -19.67 14.70 -16.43
N SER A 426 -18.90 15.53 -15.70
CA SER A 426 -19.38 16.86 -15.31
C SER A 426 -19.65 17.74 -16.52
N VAL A 427 -18.74 17.76 -17.50
CA VAL A 427 -18.94 18.50 -18.76
C VAL A 427 -20.15 17.98 -19.53
N ILE A 428 -20.32 16.65 -19.61
CA ILE A 428 -21.48 16.03 -20.27
C ILE A 428 -22.78 16.45 -19.57
N LEU A 429 -22.83 16.38 -18.24
CA LEU A 429 -24.04 16.75 -17.47
C LEU A 429 -24.37 18.24 -17.61
N ILE A 430 -23.36 19.12 -17.62
CA ILE A 430 -23.52 20.55 -17.86
C ILE A 430 -24.03 20.82 -19.29
N ALA A 431 -23.47 20.11 -20.28
CA ALA A 431 -23.94 20.25 -21.67
C ALA A 431 -25.41 19.82 -21.81
N LEU A 432 -25.81 18.70 -21.19
CA LEU A 432 -27.21 18.26 -21.16
C LEU A 432 -28.13 19.30 -20.46
N TYR A 433 -27.68 19.83 -19.32
CA TYR A 433 -28.36 20.89 -18.60
C TYR A 433 -28.64 22.10 -19.50
N LEU A 434 -27.61 22.53 -20.25
CA LEU A 434 -27.75 23.71 -21.16
C LEU A 434 -28.60 23.42 -22.41
N ILE A 435 -28.54 22.18 -22.96
CA ILE A 435 -29.28 21.79 -24.16
C ILE A 435 -30.77 21.61 -23.86
N PHE A 436 -31.09 20.98 -22.73
CA PHE A 436 -32.49 20.69 -22.39
C PHE A 436 -33.17 21.76 -21.53
N ASP A 437 -32.47 22.88 -21.27
CA ASP A 437 -32.98 24.04 -20.48
C ASP A 437 -33.62 23.59 -19.16
N ILE A 438 -32.90 22.67 -18.44
CA ILE A 438 -33.41 22.06 -17.21
C ILE A 438 -33.35 23.11 -16.10
N ASP A 439 -34.47 23.54 -15.59
CA ASP A 439 -34.54 24.45 -14.42
C ASP A 439 -34.14 23.65 -13.15
N ILE A 440 -32.94 23.90 -12.63
CA ILE A 440 -32.46 23.34 -11.35
C ILE A 440 -32.62 24.34 -10.18
N GLY A 441 -33.45 25.39 -10.36
CA GLY A 441 -33.74 26.37 -9.33
C GLY A 441 -32.60 27.36 -9.01
N PHE A 442 -31.51 27.36 -9.77
CA PHE A 442 -30.40 28.31 -9.59
C PHE A 442 -30.81 29.74 -10.00
N ASP A 443 -31.77 29.87 -10.90
CA ASP A 443 -32.34 31.18 -11.30
C ASP A 443 -33.11 31.87 -10.15
N ALA A 444 -33.61 31.08 -9.18
CA ALA A 444 -34.29 31.59 -8.00
C ALA A 444 -33.36 32.31 -7.00
N ILE A 445 -32.05 32.14 -7.10
CA ILE A 445 -31.09 32.76 -6.19
C ILE A 445 -30.69 34.17 -6.66
N GLY A 446 -31.14 34.62 -7.87
CA GLY A 446 -30.96 35.99 -8.35
C GLY A 446 -29.52 36.49 -8.54
N ILE A 447 -28.53 35.58 -8.41
CA ILE A 447 -27.12 35.94 -8.49
C ILE A 447 -26.63 36.05 -9.95
N LEU A 448 -27.43 35.56 -10.91
CA LEU A 448 -26.96 35.29 -12.25
C LEU A 448 -27.83 35.99 -13.29
N GLY A 449 -27.37 37.17 -13.71
CA GLY A 449 -27.99 37.90 -14.83
C GLY A 449 -27.71 37.20 -16.18
N PRO A 450 -28.31 37.65 -17.28
CA PRO A 450 -28.23 37.02 -18.60
C PRO A 450 -26.88 37.18 -19.29
N SER A 451 -25.89 37.77 -18.63
CA SER A 451 -24.53 37.98 -19.21
C SER A 451 -23.75 36.69 -19.41
N ILE A 452 -22.86 36.69 -20.40
CA ILE A 452 -21.92 35.56 -20.66
C ILE A 452 -21.08 35.23 -19.42
N ILE A 453 -20.65 36.26 -18.68
CA ILE A 453 -19.84 36.10 -17.45
C ILE A 453 -20.66 35.36 -16.39
N SER A 454 -21.93 35.68 -16.23
CA SER A 454 -22.85 35.01 -15.32
C SER A 454 -23.00 33.51 -15.68
N LYS A 455 -23.21 33.20 -16.96
CA LYS A 455 -23.32 31.81 -17.44
C LYS A 455 -22.03 31.01 -17.19
N LEU A 456 -20.87 31.61 -17.44
CA LEU A 456 -19.57 30.97 -17.14
C LEU A 456 -19.39 30.71 -15.65
N PHE A 457 -19.76 31.66 -14.80
CA PHE A 457 -19.67 31.53 -13.36
C PHE A 457 -20.59 30.42 -12.81
N THR A 458 -21.84 30.36 -13.31
CA THR A 458 -22.80 29.28 -12.99
C THR A 458 -22.24 27.94 -13.39
N THR A 459 -21.73 27.81 -14.61
CA THR A 459 -21.12 26.57 -15.10
C THR A 459 -19.97 26.11 -14.22
N ALA A 460 -19.13 27.06 -13.79
CA ALA A 460 -18.01 26.74 -12.87
C ALA A 460 -18.53 26.28 -11.50
N ILE A 461 -19.57 26.91 -10.94
CA ILE A 461 -20.20 26.50 -9.68
C ILE A 461 -20.77 25.07 -9.82
N ILE A 462 -21.54 24.81 -10.89
CA ILE A 462 -22.12 23.48 -11.14
C ILE A 462 -21.01 22.44 -11.24
N PHE A 463 -19.94 22.74 -11.99
CA PHE A 463 -18.81 21.84 -12.13
C PHE A 463 -18.19 21.47 -10.78
N VAL A 464 -17.89 22.45 -9.92
CA VAL A 464 -17.33 22.22 -8.58
C VAL A 464 -18.32 21.45 -7.70
N THR A 465 -19.61 21.82 -7.74
CA THR A 465 -20.67 21.15 -6.98
C THR A 465 -20.78 19.67 -7.36
N LEU A 466 -20.74 19.35 -8.65
CA LEU A 466 -20.74 17.96 -9.13
C LEU A 466 -19.56 17.16 -8.55
N HIS A 467 -18.36 17.74 -8.53
CA HIS A 467 -17.18 17.06 -7.94
C HIS A 467 -17.35 16.82 -6.43
N ILE A 468 -17.94 17.76 -5.70
CA ILE A 468 -18.25 17.58 -4.28
C ILE A 468 -19.29 16.47 -4.10
N VAL A 469 -20.36 16.47 -4.91
CA VAL A 469 -21.40 15.43 -4.88
C VAL A 469 -20.82 14.06 -5.20
N PHE A 470 -19.95 13.94 -6.20
CA PHE A 470 -19.29 12.68 -6.55
C PHE A 470 -18.40 12.18 -5.42
N TYR A 471 -17.64 13.07 -4.78
CA TYR A 471 -16.82 12.71 -3.63
C TYR A 471 -17.66 12.23 -2.45
N ILE A 472 -18.72 12.93 -2.09
CA ILE A 472 -19.67 12.55 -1.03
C ILE A 472 -20.32 11.20 -1.36
N SER A 473 -20.74 11.01 -2.62
CA SER A 473 -21.30 9.73 -3.08
C SER A 473 -20.31 8.58 -2.93
N GLY A 474 -19.01 8.83 -3.16
CA GLY A 474 -17.94 7.85 -2.90
C GLY A 474 -17.81 7.46 -1.43
N ILE A 475 -17.97 8.41 -0.50
CA ILE A 475 -17.99 8.13 0.94
C ILE A 475 -19.18 7.25 1.30
N PHE A 476 -20.39 7.60 0.84
CA PHE A 476 -21.59 6.80 1.12
C PHE A 476 -21.52 5.41 0.47
N PHE A 477 -20.90 5.29 -0.71
CA PHE A 477 -20.62 3.99 -1.31
C PHE A 477 -19.72 3.15 -0.40
N ALA A 478 -18.63 3.72 0.11
CA ALA A 478 -17.70 3.00 0.99
C ALA A 478 -18.40 2.55 2.30
N LEU A 479 -19.18 3.44 2.93
CA LEU A 479 -19.94 3.12 4.14
C LEU A 479 -21.02 2.05 3.91
N GLY A 480 -21.73 2.15 2.79
CA GLY A 480 -22.74 1.16 2.38
C GLY A 480 -22.10 -0.20 2.06
N TRP A 481 -20.90 -0.19 1.43
CA TRP A 481 -20.13 -1.40 1.18
C TRP A 481 -19.72 -2.10 2.49
N ASP A 482 -19.30 -1.32 3.50
CA ASP A 482 -18.98 -1.85 4.83
C ASP A 482 -20.21 -2.55 5.43
N ALA A 483 -21.38 -1.91 5.38
CA ALA A 483 -22.64 -2.48 5.88
C ALA A 483 -23.07 -3.73 5.11
N PHE A 484 -22.92 -3.73 3.79
CA PHE A 484 -23.16 -4.92 2.95
C PHE A 484 -22.21 -6.06 3.31
N SER A 485 -20.92 -5.76 3.45
CA SER A 485 -19.90 -6.73 3.84
C SER A 485 -20.19 -7.34 5.22
N ASP A 486 -20.55 -6.52 6.21
CA ASP A 486 -20.91 -6.98 7.56
C ASP A 486 -22.15 -7.88 7.55
N THR A 487 -23.15 -7.53 6.74
CA THR A 487 -24.35 -8.36 6.57
C THR A 487 -24.02 -9.68 5.90
N ALA A 488 -23.20 -9.67 4.86
CA ALA A 488 -22.74 -10.89 4.19
C ALA A 488 -21.89 -11.77 5.13
N ARG A 489 -21.07 -11.16 6.02
CA ARG A 489 -20.33 -11.89 7.07
C ARG A 489 -21.30 -12.55 8.06
N TRP A 490 -22.38 -11.89 8.46
CA TRP A 490 -23.37 -12.50 9.34
C TRP A 490 -24.02 -13.74 8.71
N VAL A 491 -24.39 -13.69 7.44
CA VAL A 491 -24.94 -14.85 6.72
C VAL A 491 -23.92 -16.00 6.69
N ARG A 492 -22.65 -15.70 6.41
CA ARG A 492 -21.57 -16.69 6.41
C ARG A 492 -21.36 -17.30 7.80
N ARG A 493 -21.30 -16.47 8.86
CA ARG A 493 -21.20 -16.96 10.26
C ARG A 493 -22.29 -17.97 10.60
N ARG A 494 -23.54 -17.68 10.22
CA ARG A 494 -24.66 -18.60 10.47
C ARG A 494 -24.47 -19.96 9.80
N LYS A 495 -23.92 -19.98 8.59
CA LYS A 495 -23.63 -21.23 7.85
C LYS A 495 -22.43 -21.97 8.45
N THR A 496 -21.36 -21.28 8.77
CA THR A 496 -20.09 -21.85 9.22
C THR A 496 -20.12 -22.27 10.69
N SER A 497 -20.93 -21.62 11.55
CA SER A 497 -20.99 -21.89 12.97
C SER A 497 -21.19 -23.36 13.33
N LYS A 498 -22.00 -24.09 12.56
CA LYS A 498 -22.26 -25.53 12.76
C LYS A 498 -21.00 -26.39 12.61
N PHE A 499 -20.05 -25.94 11.80
CA PHE A 499 -18.83 -26.70 11.47
C PHE A 499 -17.68 -26.41 12.42
N VAL A 500 -17.68 -25.26 13.11
CA VAL A 500 -16.57 -24.84 13.99
C VAL A 500 -16.93 -24.86 15.49
N ALA A 501 -18.22 -24.93 15.84
CA ALA A 501 -18.65 -24.81 17.23
C ALA A 501 -18.08 -25.90 18.16
N THR A 502 -18.00 -27.14 17.69
CA THR A 502 -17.45 -28.27 18.49
C THR A 502 -15.96 -28.08 18.71
N ASP A 503 -15.22 -27.69 17.68
CA ASP A 503 -13.79 -27.51 17.74
C ASP A 503 -13.44 -26.26 18.58
N LEU A 504 -14.24 -25.17 18.49
CA LEU A 504 -14.09 -23.99 19.35
C LEU A 504 -14.28 -24.31 20.84
N LYS A 505 -15.28 -25.15 21.18
CA LYS A 505 -15.48 -25.58 22.57
C LYS A 505 -14.29 -26.35 23.10
N LYS A 506 -13.76 -27.29 22.31
CA LYS A 506 -12.55 -28.05 22.67
C LYS A 506 -11.33 -27.12 22.84
N LEU A 507 -11.14 -26.17 21.91
CA LEU A 507 -10.03 -25.21 22.00
C LEU A 507 -10.15 -24.34 23.24
N LYS A 508 -11.37 -23.90 23.57
CA LYS A 508 -11.67 -23.17 24.80
C LYS A 508 -11.32 -23.96 26.06
N GLU A 509 -11.71 -25.25 26.12
CA GLU A 509 -11.46 -26.13 27.25
C GLU A 509 -9.96 -26.36 27.50
N ILE A 510 -9.16 -26.42 26.43
CA ILE A 510 -7.71 -26.61 26.54
C ILE A 510 -6.99 -25.30 26.94
N LEU A 511 -7.53 -24.14 26.55
CA LEU A 511 -6.93 -22.83 26.82
C LEU A 511 -7.38 -22.20 28.16
N ASN A 512 -8.42 -22.72 28.81
CA ASN A 512 -8.83 -22.36 30.17
C ASN A 512 -7.98 -23.07 31.22
#